data_1ed74865a6b840714983f67fc95a9215
#
_entry.id   1ed74865a6b840714983f67fc95a9215
#
_cell.length_a   1.000
_cell.length_b   1.000
_cell.length_c   1.000
_cell.angle_alpha   90.00
_cell.angle_beta   90.00
_cell.angle_gamma   90.00
#
_symmetry.space_group_name_H-M   'P 1'
#
loop_
_entity.id
_entity.type
_entity.pdbx_description
1 polymer ?
#
loop_
_entity_poly.entity_id
_entity_poly.type
_entity_poly.pdbx_seq_one_letter_code
_entity_poly.pdbx_strand_id
1 'polypeptide(L)'
;MPFTELETMDASDVYFDTTPEPPSLISGILPCGLTMLAGDSKIGKSWLVLWLCLKISKGEPIWGVPVEKRTVIYLALEDNRTRLKKRMHKLTEEPPDNMVISFSCGVIGEELEDQIRAELRKHPDTAIIFIDTLQMIRDNAAGGGNAYAKDYKDLTSLKKLADEKIIGILLVHHTKKGPSGDNPFDDMNGTKALQGAADTNWNLRKDTRFGTMAMLSITGRDVEEKQLRLKKNGVIWECEETLDSEAIWRSRIPEWIFKVPELVLDQGHFIGTISELLEKLGITDLKPNVASKELSEFANDILAPLDMEIMSHRYSYARKYMIRIKNGYDAHDENDAKKRREKLAAMRGDTVTSAPEKAENDSPASLSETASSPSLPSSPADDGFRELGPDDDIPFDI
;
A
#
# COMPACT_ATOMS: atom_id res chain seq x y z
N MET A 1 -23.23 -35.58 13.15
CA MET A 1 -21.84 -35.69 12.72
C MET A 1 -21.00 -35.83 13.95
N PRO A 2 -19.94 -36.66 13.98
CA PRO A 2 -19.06 -36.71 15.14
C PRO A 2 -18.42 -35.34 15.33
N PHE A 3 -18.37 -34.90 16.58
CA PHE A 3 -17.69 -33.66 16.98
C PHE A 3 -16.19 -33.87 16.73
N THR A 4 -15.57 -32.95 15.97
CA THR A 4 -14.12 -32.94 15.78
C THR A 4 -13.54 -31.96 16.79
N GLU A 5 -12.59 -32.41 17.61
CA GLU A 5 -11.89 -31.56 18.56
C GLU A 5 -11.09 -30.47 17.82
N LEU A 6 -10.89 -29.34 18.49
CA LEU A 6 -10.02 -28.28 17.97
C LEU A 6 -8.55 -28.77 18.02
N GLU A 7 -7.82 -28.59 16.95
CA GLU A 7 -6.39 -28.71 16.93
C GLU A 7 -5.81 -27.44 17.56
N THR A 8 -5.18 -27.57 18.72
CA THR A 8 -4.69 -26.42 19.49
C THR A 8 -3.20 -26.56 19.76
N MET A 9 -2.51 -25.42 19.76
CA MET A 9 -1.09 -25.30 20.16
C MET A 9 -0.96 -24.20 21.20
N ASP A 10 0.02 -24.32 22.07
CA ASP A 10 0.34 -23.26 23.02
C ASP A 10 1.04 -22.10 22.31
N ALA A 11 0.84 -20.87 22.80
CA ALA A 11 1.46 -19.68 22.21
C ALA A 11 3.00 -19.75 22.21
N SER A 12 3.59 -20.41 23.21
CA SER A 12 5.04 -20.66 23.26
C SER A 12 5.51 -21.58 22.13
N ASP A 13 4.74 -22.61 21.80
CA ASP A 13 5.10 -23.54 20.72
C ASP A 13 5.05 -22.84 19.36
N VAL A 14 4.06 -21.96 19.16
CA VAL A 14 3.98 -21.13 17.96
C VAL A 14 5.13 -20.12 17.88
N TYR A 15 5.48 -19.48 19.01
CA TYR A 15 6.53 -18.46 19.06
C TYR A 15 7.93 -19.03 18.80
N PHE A 16 8.20 -20.24 19.29
CA PHE A 16 9.50 -20.92 19.13
C PHE A 16 9.52 -21.90 17.96
N ASP A 17 8.46 -21.93 17.13
CA ASP A 17 8.45 -22.76 15.93
C ASP A 17 9.57 -22.30 14.98
N THR A 18 10.37 -23.25 14.55
CA THR A 18 11.51 -23.04 13.63
C THR A 18 11.14 -23.32 12.17
N THR A 19 9.86 -23.50 11.88
CA THR A 19 9.37 -23.68 10.50
C THR A 19 9.76 -22.44 9.67
N PRO A 20 10.47 -22.60 8.56
CA PRO A 20 10.87 -21.46 7.74
C PRO A 20 9.64 -20.76 7.14
N GLU A 21 9.69 -19.46 7.07
CA GLU A 21 8.66 -18.67 6.39
C GLU A 21 8.50 -19.11 4.93
N PRO A 22 7.26 -19.11 4.40
CA PRO A 22 7.04 -19.39 2.98
C PRO A 22 7.88 -18.46 2.09
N PRO A 23 8.53 -18.99 1.05
CA PRO A 23 9.40 -18.17 0.20
C PRO A 23 8.59 -17.10 -0.54
N SER A 24 9.16 -15.91 -0.68
CA SER A 24 8.62 -14.88 -1.57
C SER A 24 9.13 -15.12 -2.99
N LEU A 25 8.21 -15.20 -3.94
CA LEU A 25 8.54 -15.43 -5.37
C LEU A 25 9.19 -14.20 -6.00
N ILE A 26 8.74 -13.01 -5.61
CA ILE A 26 9.37 -11.73 -5.92
C ILE A 26 9.38 -10.98 -4.59
N SER A 27 10.57 -10.83 -3.99
CA SER A 27 10.73 -10.28 -2.65
C SER A 27 9.98 -8.95 -2.46
N GLY A 28 9.12 -8.90 -1.44
CA GLY A 28 8.30 -7.74 -1.09
C GLY A 28 7.23 -7.36 -2.13
N ILE A 29 6.96 -8.20 -3.15
CA ILE A 29 6.01 -7.92 -4.23
C ILE A 29 5.03 -9.08 -4.43
N LEU A 30 5.53 -10.32 -4.51
CA LEU A 30 4.72 -11.52 -4.77
C LEU A 30 5.12 -12.64 -3.82
N PRO A 31 4.42 -12.80 -2.68
CA PRO A 31 4.63 -13.93 -1.79
C PRO A 31 4.00 -15.23 -2.33
N CYS A 32 4.26 -16.36 -1.67
CA CYS A 32 3.39 -17.54 -1.78
C CYS A 32 1.99 -17.21 -1.26
N GLY A 33 1.00 -18.06 -1.57
CA GLY A 33 -0.40 -17.80 -1.25
C GLY A 33 -1.20 -17.30 -2.44
N LEU A 34 -2.39 -16.78 -2.18
CA LEU A 34 -3.33 -16.35 -3.21
C LEU A 34 -3.19 -14.85 -3.50
N THR A 35 -2.80 -14.52 -4.73
CA THR A 35 -2.72 -13.14 -5.22
C THR A 35 -3.81 -12.86 -6.27
N MET A 36 -4.52 -11.74 -6.12
CA MET A 36 -5.48 -11.24 -7.10
C MET A 36 -4.86 -10.12 -7.93
N LEU A 37 -4.81 -10.28 -9.27
CA LEU A 37 -4.42 -9.21 -10.20
C LEU A 37 -5.66 -8.63 -10.87
N ALA A 38 -6.07 -7.45 -10.43
CA ALA A 38 -7.18 -6.70 -11.01
C ALA A 38 -6.71 -5.60 -11.97
N GLY A 39 -7.61 -5.14 -12.82
CA GLY A 39 -7.37 -4.02 -13.72
C GLY A 39 -8.36 -4.01 -14.88
N ASP A 40 -8.43 -2.88 -15.58
CA ASP A 40 -9.35 -2.68 -16.70
C ASP A 40 -9.16 -3.71 -17.82
N SER A 41 -10.23 -3.96 -18.57
CA SER A 41 -10.14 -4.77 -19.78
C SER A 41 -9.15 -4.14 -20.77
N LYS A 42 -8.32 -4.98 -21.40
CA LYS A 42 -7.31 -4.56 -22.41
C LYS A 42 -6.18 -3.66 -21.88
N ILE A 43 -6.01 -3.52 -20.57
CA ILE A 43 -4.89 -2.78 -19.99
C ILE A 43 -3.55 -3.47 -20.22
N GLY A 44 -3.53 -4.78 -20.37
CA GLY A 44 -2.30 -5.56 -20.62
C GLY A 44 -1.99 -6.61 -19.55
N LYS A 45 -2.96 -6.99 -18.70
CA LYS A 45 -2.78 -8.02 -17.64
C LYS A 45 -2.22 -9.34 -18.17
N SER A 46 -2.82 -9.90 -19.24
CA SER A 46 -2.34 -11.15 -19.83
C SER A 46 -0.92 -11.05 -20.43
N TRP A 47 -0.49 -9.86 -20.86
CA TRP A 47 0.88 -9.62 -21.26
C TRP A 47 1.83 -9.59 -20.07
N LEU A 48 1.41 -8.92 -18.99
CA LEU A 48 2.14 -8.90 -17.72
C LEU A 48 2.33 -10.31 -17.18
N VAL A 49 1.25 -11.09 -17.12
CA VAL A 49 1.27 -12.49 -16.65
C VAL A 49 2.20 -13.36 -17.49
N LEU A 50 2.06 -13.29 -18.81
CA LEU A 50 2.95 -14.08 -19.70
C LEU A 50 4.42 -13.69 -19.54
N TRP A 51 4.71 -12.40 -19.37
CA TRP A 51 6.06 -11.91 -19.11
C TRP A 51 6.61 -12.40 -17.76
N LEU A 52 5.79 -12.35 -16.68
CA LEU A 52 6.14 -12.89 -15.36
C LEU A 52 6.42 -14.39 -15.44
N CYS A 53 5.57 -15.16 -16.14
CA CYS A 53 5.80 -16.60 -16.37
C CYS A 53 7.17 -16.87 -16.97
N LEU A 54 7.53 -16.15 -18.04
CA LEU A 54 8.82 -16.30 -18.72
C LEU A 54 10.00 -15.93 -17.81
N LYS A 55 9.88 -14.83 -17.06
CA LYS A 55 10.93 -14.36 -16.15
C LYS A 55 11.21 -15.35 -15.03
N ILE A 56 10.15 -15.83 -14.34
CA ILE A 56 10.28 -16.81 -13.25
C ILE A 56 10.81 -18.14 -13.78
N SER A 57 10.30 -18.62 -14.92
CA SER A 57 10.78 -19.87 -15.52
C SER A 57 12.26 -19.82 -15.90
N LYS A 58 12.79 -18.65 -16.25
CA LYS A 58 14.20 -18.45 -16.60
C LYS A 58 15.08 -18.07 -15.41
N GLY A 59 14.52 -17.63 -14.28
CA GLY A 59 15.25 -17.03 -13.18
C GLY A 59 15.82 -15.65 -13.52
N GLU A 60 15.13 -14.91 -14.38
CA GLU A 60 15.54 -13.55 -14.77
C GLU A 60 14.92 -12.52 -13.84
N PRO A 61 15.63 -11.43 -13.48
CA PRO A 61 15.11 -10.41 -12.59
C PRO A 61 13.80 -9.80 -13.08
N ILE A 62 12.90 -9.50 -12.11
CA ILE A 62 11.62 -8.82 -12.32
C ILE A 62 11.68 -7.47 -11.63
N TRP A 63 11.55 -6.38 -12.38
CA TRP A 63 11.63 -4.99 -11.87
C TRP A 63 12.86 -4.74 -10.99
N GLY A 64 14.00 -5.34 -11.35
CA GLY A 64 15.26 -5.23 -10.60
C GLY A 64 15.39 -6.20 -9.41
N VAL A 65 14.32 -6.92 -9.05
CA VAL A 65 14.35 -7.92 -7.96
C VAL A 65 14.78 -9.27 -8.52
N PRO A 66 15.83 -9.91 -7.96
CA PRO A 66 16.24 -11.27 -8.33
C PRO A 66 15.12 -12.28 -8.06
N VAL A 67 14.96 -13.26 -8.96
CA VAL A 67 14.03 -14.38 -8.77
C VAL A 67 14.73 -15.70 -9.04
N GLU A 68 14.29 -16.76 -8.36
CA GLU A 68 14.81 -18.10 -8.61
C GLU A 68 14.19 -18.72 -9.87
N LYS A 69 14.98 -19.51 -10.59
CA LYS A 69 14.46 -20.32 -11.69
C LYS A 69 13.61 -21.45 -11.15
N ARG A 70 12.31 -21.43 -11.41
CA ARG A 70 11.33 -22.40 -10.92
C ARG A 70 10.32 -22.74 -12.01
N THR A 71 9.66 -23.90 -11.88
CA THR A 71 8.55 -24.25 -12.77
C THR A 71 7.34 -23.35 -12.55
N VAL A 72 6.71 -22.97 -13.65
CA VAL A 72 5.50 -22.14 -13.69
C VAL A 72 4.40 -22.87 -14.45
N ILE A 73 3.18 -22.86 -13.91
CA ILE A 73 1.98 -23.35 -14.61
C ILE A 73 1.14 -22.13 -15.02
N TYR A 74 0.80 -22.04 -16.30
CA TYR A 74 -0.04 -20.97 -16.84
C TYR A 74 -1.32 -21.51 -17.44
N LEU A 75 -2.47 -21.24 -16.81
CA LEU A 75 -3.80 -21.53 -17.33
C LEU A 75 -4.25 -20.34 -18.18
N ALA A 76 -3.98 -20.40 -19.49
CA ALA A 76 -4.24 -19.35 -20.48
C ALA A 76 -5.65 -19.51 -21.08
N LEU A 77 -6.71 -19.36 -20.23
CA LEU A 77 -8.07 -19.80 -20.55
C LEU A 77 -8.82 -18.84 -21.50
N GLU A 78 -8.41 -17.56 -21.58
CA GLU A 78 -8.95 -16.62 -22.57
C GLU A 78 -8.15 -16.61 -23.88
N ASP A 79 -7.08 -17.39 -23.97
CA ASP A 79 -6.18 -17.42 -25.11
C ASP A 79 -6.33 -18.71 -25.92
N ASN A 80 -5.75 -18.74 -27.09
CA ASN A 80 -5.56 -19.94 -27.89
C ASN A 80 -4.09 -20.13 -28.29
N ARG A 81 -3.71 -21.33 -28.71
CA ARG A 81 -2.35 -21.68 -29.07
C ARG A 81 -1.71 -20.68 -30.05
N THR A 82 -2.46 -20.29 -31.09
CA THR A 82 -1.93 -19.40 -32.14
C THR A 82 -1.64 -18.00 -31.60
N ARG A 83 -2.54 -17.46 -30.76
CA ARG A 83 -2.38 -16.14 -30.17
C ARG A 83 -1.26 -16.13 -29.15
N LEU A 84 -1.22 -17.13 -28.27
CA LEU A 84 -0.18 -17.25 -27.26
C LEU A 84 1.21 -17.41 -27.91
N LYS A 85 1.34 -18.27 -28.95
CA LYS A 85 2.56 -18.40 -29.73
C LYS A 85 3.06 -17.04 -30.27
N LYS A 86 2.15 -16.25 -30.89
CA LYS A 86 2.50 -14.90 -31.38
C LYS A 86 2.94 -13.94 -30.26
N ARG A 87 2.37 -14.08 -29.06
CA ARG A 87 2.77 -13.28 -27.89
C ARG A 87 4.14 -13.71 -27.39
N MET A 88 4.39 -15.00 -27.26
CA MET A 88 5.69 -15.54 -26.83
C MET A 88 6.83 -15.07 -27.74
N HIS A 89 6.67 -15.14 -29.05
CA HIS A 89 7.69 -14.65 -30.01
C HIS A 89 8.01 -13.14 -29.88
N LYS A 90 7.15 -12.36 -29.24
CA LYS A 90 7.44 -10.94 -28.96
C LYS A 90 8.19 -10.74 -27.64
N LEU A 91 8.22 -11.74 -26.77
CA LEU A 91 8.80 -11.67 -25.44
C LEU A 91 10.09 -12.46 -25.30
N THR A 92 10.26 -13.51 -26.09
CA THR A 92 11.44 -14.37 -26.03
C THR A 92 11.72 -15.06 -27.37
N GLU A 93 13.00 -15.28 -27.66
CA GLU A 93 13.46 -16.11 -28.76
C GLU A 93 13.60 -17.56 -28.30
N GLU A 94 13.89 -17.78 -27.02
CA GLU A 94 14.09 -19.09 -26.41
C GLU A 94 13.04 -19.33 -25.31
N PRO A 95 12.00 -20.13 -25.58
CA PRO A 95 11.02 -20.48 -24.56
C PRO A 95 11.65 -21.43 -23.52
N PRO A 96 11.32 -21.28 -22.22
CA PRO A 96 11.81 -22.17 -21.19
C PRO A 96 11.07 -23.51 -21.18
N ASP A 97 11.78 -24.60 -20.83
CA ASP A 97 11.21 -25.96 -20.75
C ASP A 97 10.32 -26.17 -19.51
N ASN A 98 10.52 -25.37 -18.47
CA ASN A 98 9.80 -25.46 -17.19
C ASN A 98 8.61 -24.49 -17.10
N MET A 99 8.04 -24.07 -18.24
CA MET A 99 6.78 -23.34 -18.31
C MET A 99 5.69 -24.24 -18.89
N VAL A 100 4.79 -24.71 -18.05
CA VAL A 100 3.66 -25.57 -18.39
C VAL A 100 2.44 -24.73 -18.72
N ILE A 101 1.76 -25.01 -19.84
CA ILE A 101 0.63 -24.21 -20.32
C ILE A 101 -0.59 -25.09 -20.54
N SER A 102 -1.75 -24.66 -20.00
CA SER A 102 -3.04 -25.24 -20.35
C SER A 102 -3.99 -24.17 -20.91
N PHE A 103 -4.83 -24.57 -21.87
CA PHE A 103 -5.88 -23.73 -22.48
C PHE A 103 -7.28 -24.10 -22.02
N SER A 104 -7.40 -25.06 -21.13
CA SER A 104 -8.64 -25.52 -20.54
C SER A 104 -8.39 -26.08 -19.14
N CYS A 105 -9.39 -26.00 -18.28
CA CYS A 105 -9.39 -26.63 -16.95
C CYS A 105 -10.83 -26.89 -16.50
N GLY A 106 -10.98 -27.60 -15.39
CA GLY A 106 -12.24 -27.78 -14.70
C GLY A 106 -12.71 -26.53 -13.94
N VAL A 107 -13.87 -26.65 -13.31
CA VAL A 107 -14.50 -25.59 -12.50
C VAL A 107 -13.91 -25.58 -11.10
N ILE A 108 -13.76 -24.39 -10.54
CA ILE A 108 -13.30 -24.18 -9.16
C ILE A 108 -14.29 -24.80 -8.15
N GLY A 109 -13.74 -25.48 -7.16
CA GLY A 109 -14.54 -26.20 -6.14
C GLY A 109 -15.07 -27.55 -6.62
N GLU A 110 -14.72 -27.97 -7.83
CA GLU A 110 -15.08 -29.28 -8.42
C GLU A 110 -13.80 -30.01 -8.87
N GLU A 111 -13.39 -29.84 -10.13
CA GLU A 111 -12.27 -30.58 -10.72
C GLU A 111 -10.94 -29.83 -10.72
N LEU A 112 -10.96 -28.48 -10.65
CA LEU A 112 -9.76 -27.64 -10.85
C LEU A 112 -8.66 -27.96 -9.85
N GLU A 113 -9.00 -28.03 -8.57
CA GLU A 113 -8.03 -28.29 -7.51
C GLU A 113 -7.34 -29.65 -7.66
N ASP A 114 -8.11 -30.66 -8.06
CA ASP A 114 -7.55 -32.00 -8.30
C ASP A 114 -6.67 -32.06 -9.56
N GLN A 115 -7.02 -31.32 -10.60
CA GLN A 115 -6.19 -31.15 -11.79
C GLN A 115 -4.88 -30.45 -11.44
N ILE A 116 -4.94 -29.39 -10.64
CA ILE A 116 -3.76 -28.68 -10.14
C ILE A 116 -2.88 -29.64 -9.31
N ARG A 117 -3.45 -30.38 -8.36
CA ARG A 117 -2.70 -31.37 -7.56
C ARG A 117 -2.04 -32.43 -8.43
N ALA A 118 -2.67 -32.84 -9.52
CA ALA A 118 -2.12 -33.78 -10.47
C ALA A 118 -0.91 -33.21 -11.23
N GLU A 119 -0.98 -31.95 -11.67
CA GLU A 119 0.14 -31.26 -12.32
C GLU A 119 1.29 -30.99 -11.36
N LEU A 120 1.02 -30.61 -10.11
CA LEU A 120 2.05 -30.42 -9.08
C LEU A 120 2.82 -31.72 -8.76
N ARG A 121 2.18 -32.89 -8.88
CA ARG A 121 2.89 -34.18 -8.74
C ARG A 121 3.84 -34.46 -9.92
N LYS A 122 3.55 -33.94 -11.11
CA LYS A 122 4.45 -34.06 -12.27
C LYS A 122 5.58 -33.02 -12.24
N HIS A 123 5.32 -31.89 -11.63
CA HIS A 123 6.23 -30.74 -11.55
C HIS A 123 6.38 -30.27 -10.09
N PRO A 124 7.10 -31.02 -9.24
CA PRO A 124 7.19 -30.77 -7.80
C PRO A 124 7.95 -29.48 -7.44
N ASP A 125 8.70 -28.92 -8.36
CA ASP A 125 9.43 -27.64 -8.23
C ASP A 125 8.59 -26.43 -8.67
N THR A 126 7.30 -26.61 -8.91
CA THR A 126 6.38 -25.50 -9.27
C THR A 126 6.35 -24.46 -8.17
N ALA A 127 6.66 -23.21 -8.51
CA ALA A 127 6.60 -22.09 -7.58
C ALA A 127 5.26 -21.34 -7.62
N ILE A 128 4.65 -21.26 -8.82
CA ILE A 128 3.45 -20.45 -9.01
C ILE A 128 2.56 -20.98 -10.14
N ILE A 129 1.26 -20.78 -9.96
CA ILE A 129 0.22 -21.01 -10.95
C ILE A 129 -0.43 -19.69 -11.31
N PHE A 130 -0.42 -19.34 -12.59
CA PHE A 130 -1.17 -18.18 -13.11
C PHE A 130 -2.47 -18.65 -13.74
N ILE A 131 -3.58 -18.00 -13.42
CA ILE A 131 -4.92 -18.30 -13.94
C ILE A 131 -5.50 -17.04 -14.61
N ASP A 132 -5.64 -17.09 -15.94
CA ASP A 132 -6.13 -15.96 -16.73
C ASP A 132 -7.38 -16.40 -17.54
N THR A 133 -8.62 -16.20 -17.01
CA THR A 133 -9.01 -15.37 -15.86
C THR A 133 -9.89 -16.12 -14.84
N LEU A 134 -10.15 -15.54 -13.68
CA LEU A 134 -11.07 -16.05 -12.66
C LEU A 134 -12.45 -16.37 -13.24
N GLN A 135 -12.96 -15.56 -14.18
CA GLN A 135 -14.26 -15.76 -14.82
C GLN A 135 -14.34 -17.10 -15.55
N MET A 136 -13.25 -17.58 -16.11
CA MET A 136 -13.20 -18.81 -16.92
C MET A 136 -13.22 -20.10 -16.10
N ILE A 137 -12.87 -20.02 -14.82
CA ILE A 137 -12.88 -21.17 -13.89
C ILE A 137 -14.16 -21.27 -13.07
N ARG A 138 -15.08 -20.32 -13.23
CA ARG A 138 -16.35 -20.28 -12.48
C ARG A 138 -17.47 -20.97 -13.21
N ASP A 139 -18.32 -21.68 -12.46
CA ASP A 139 -19.60 -22.14 -12.97
C ASP A 139 -20.57 -20.96 -13.15
N ASN A 140 -20.90 -20.65 -14.41
CA ASN A 140 -21.86 -19.61 -14.77
C ASN A 140 -23.34 -20.10 -14.67
N ALA A 141 -23.58 -21.41 -14.49
CA ALA A 141 -24.90 -21.98 -14.45
C ALA A 141 -25.60 -21.87 -13.07
N ALA A 142 -24.84 -21.64 -12.01
CA ALA A 142 -25.38 -21.49 -10.66
C ALA A 142 -25.90 -20.05 -10.42
N GLY A 143 -27.00 -19.70 -11.11
CA GLY A 143 -27.72 -18.44 -10.87
C GLY A 143 -28.55 -18.51 -9.60
N GLY A 144 -28.43 -17.51 -8.70
CA GLY A 144 -29.37 -17.29 -7.60
C GLY A 144 -28.90 -17.61 -6.20
N GLY A 145 -27.74 -17.12 -5.82
CA GLY A 145 -27.24 -17.14 -4.43
C GLY A 145 -26.60 -15.82 -4.01
N ASN A 146 -26.22 -15.71 -2.74
CA ASN A 146 -25.43 -14.58 -2.26
C ASN A 146 -24.05 -14.57 -2.98
N ALA A 147 -23.87 -13.65 -3.92
CA ALA A 147 -22.64 -13.53 -4.71
C ALA A 147 -21.40 -13.40 -3.82
N TYR A 148 -21.51 -12.69 -2.68
CA TYR A 148 -20.46 -12.56 -1.69
C TYR A 148 -20.00 -13.92 -1.13
N ALA A 149 -20.95 -14.76 -0.71
CA ALA A 149 -20.62 -16.07 -0.14
C ALA A 149 -20.01 -17.01 -1.18
N LYS A 150 -20.47 -16.94 -2.45
CA LYS A 150 -19.89 -17.71 -3.55
C LYS A 150 -18.47 -17.25 -3.85
N ASP A 151 -18.24 -15.95 -4.02
CA ASP A 151 -16.92 -15.34 -4.24
C ASP A 151 -15.92 -15.77 -3.16
N TYR A 152 -16.32 -15.68 -1.89
CA TYR A 152 -15.49 -16.05 -0.76
C TYR A 152 -15.15 -17.55 -0.75
N LYS A 153 -16.14 -18.40 -0.99
CA LYS A 153 -15.95 -19.87 -1.02
C LYS A 153 -15.00 -20.29 -2.15
N ASP A 154 -15.20 -19.76 -3.36
CA ASP A 154 -14.37 -20.06 -4.51
C ASP A 154 -12.90 -19.75 -4.24
N LEU A 155 -12.60 -18.56 -3.72
CA LEU A 155 -11.23 -18.18 -3.42
C LEU A 155 -10.61 -18.93 -2.25
N THR A 156 -11.42 -19.29 -1.25
CA THR A 156 -10.97 -20.06 -0.09
C THR A 156 -10.41 -21.42 -0.48
N SER A 157 -10.98 -22.09 -1.50
CA SER A 157 -10.49 -23.38 -1.97
C SER A 157 -9.10 -23.29 -2.61
N LEU A 158 -8.89 -22.29 -3.44
CA LEU A 158 -7.56 -22.04 -4.06
C LEU A 158 -6.54 -21.54 -3.04
N LYS A 159 -6.97 -20.70 -2.09
CA LYS A 159 -6.09 -20.26 -1.01
C LYS A 159 -5.58 -21.46 -0.20
N LYS A 160 -6.48 -22.34 0.26
CA LYS A 160 -6.09 -23.56 0.98
C LYS A 160 -5.11 -24.43 0.18
N LEU A 161 -5.31 -24.53 -1.14
CA LEU A 161 -4.41 -25.27 -2.00
C LEU A 161 -3.03 -24.61 -2.09
N ALA A 162 -2.98 -23.28 -2.20
CA ALA A 162 -1.73 -22.53 -2.21
C ALA A 162 -0.96 -22.69 -0.90
N ASP A 163 -1.66 -22.55 0.24
CA ASP A 163 -1.09 -22.71 1.58
C ASP A 163 -0.59 -24.16 1.80
N GLU A 164 -1.39 -25.18 1.44
CA GLU A 164 -1.03 -26.61 1.57
C GLU A 164 0.23 -26.96 0.77
N LYS A 165 0.40 -26.35 -0.41
CA LYS A 165 1.50 -26.68 -1.33
C LYS A 165 2.67 -25.70 -1.24
N ILE A 166 2.54 -24.64 -0.44
CA ILE A 166 3.54 -23.55 -0.31
C ILE A 166 3.92 -23.00 -1.69
N ILE A 167 2.91 -22.66 -2.49
CA ILE A 167 3.07 -22.09 -3.84
C ILE A 167 2.30 -20.77 -3.96
N GLY A 168 2.64 -19.96 -4.98
CA GLY A 168 1.81 -18.85 -5.39
C GLY A 168 0.65 -19.29 -6.31
N ILE A 169 -0.51 -18.69 -6.17
CA ILE A 169 -1.58 -18.72 -7.17
C ILE A 169 -1.96 -17.28 -7.48
N LEU A 170 -1.73 -16.84 -8.73
CA LEU A 170 -2.13 -15.51 -9.17
C LEU A 170 -3.34 -15.61 -10.09
N LEU A 171 -4.44 -14.99 -9.66
CA LEU A 171 -5.71 -14.91 -10.39
C LEU A 171 -5.85 -13.57 -11.09
N VAL A 172 -6.06 -13.60 -12.40
CA VAL A 172 -6.41 -12.40 -13.16
C VAL A 172 -7.90 -12.13 -13.06
N HIS A 173 -8.26 -10.87 -12.76
CA HIS A 173 -9.63 -10.42 -12.65
C HIS A 173 -9.84 -9.06 -13.33
N HIS A 174 -11.10 -8.75 -13.69
CA HIS A 174 -11.46 -7.46 -14.31
C HIS A 174 -12.01 -6.49 -13.27
N THR A 175 -11.68 -5.19 -13.42
CA THR A 175 -12.28 -4.11 -12.63
C THR A 175 -13.61 -3.65 -13.24
N LYS A 176 -14.42 -2.92 -12.46
CA LYS A 176 -15.57 -2.17 -12.97
C LYS A 176 -15.09 -1.05 -13.89
N LYS A 177 -15.93 -0.66 -14.84
CA LYS A 177 -15.62 0.46 -15.72
C LYS A 177 -15.69 1.78 -14.96
N GLY A 178 -14.57 2.50 -14.94
CA GLY A 178 -14.43 3.85 -14.38
C GLY A 178 -13.88 3.84 -12.94
N PRO A 179 -13.10 4.88 -12.57
CA PRO A 179 -12.57 5.03 -11.23
C PRO A 179 -13.72 5.31 -10.25
N SER A 180 -13.78 4.58 -9.14
CA SER A 180 -14.80 4.70 -8.09
C SER A 180 -14.24 5.25 -6.77
N GLY A 181 -13.25 6.15 -6.82
CA GLY A 181 -12.71 6.80 -5.62
C GLY A 181 -11.19 6.82 -5.55
N ASP A 182 -10.68 7.31 -4.41
CA ASP A 182 -9.25 7.51 -4.17
C ASP A 182 -8.52 6.19 -3.84
N ASN A 183 -9.26 5.19 -3.35
CA ASN A 183 -8.69 3.88 -3.08
C ASN A 183 -8.64 3.04 -4.37
N PRO A 184 -7.44 2.66 -4.88
CA PRO A 184 -7.30 1.89 -6.11
C PRO A 184 -7.97 0.51 -6.06
N PHE A 185 -8.21 -0.03 -4.88
CA PHE A 185 -8.78 -1.37 -4.70
C PHE A 185 -10.31 -1.37 -4.73
N ASP A 186 -10.99 -0.23 -4.58
CA ASP A 186 -12.46 -0.15 -4.65
C ASP A 186 -13.00 -0.41 -6.07
N ASP A 187 -12.15 -0.34 -7.08
CA ASP A 187 -12.52 -0.59 -8.48
C ASP A 187 -12.61 -2.10 -8.83
N MET A 188 -12.18 -2.99 -7.96
CA MET A 188 -12.20 -4.43 -8.24
C MET A 188 -13.63 -4.92 -8.45
N ASN A 189 -13.89 -5.56 -9.59
CA ASN A 189 -15.20 -6.15 -9.91
C ASN A 189 -15.52 -7.27 -8.91
N GLY A 190 -16.76 -7.34 -8.43
CA GLY A 190 -17.19 -8.34 -7.47
C GLY A 190 -17.48 -7.75 -6.11
N THR A 191 -17.50 -8.60 -5.12
CA THR A 191 -17.74 -8.21 -3.74
C THR A 191 -16.41 -7.89 -3.04
N LYS A 192 -16.46 -7.14 -1.94
CA LYS A 192 -15.31 -7.00 -1.03
C LYS A 192 -14.76 -8.35 -0.53
N ALA A 193 -15.53 -9.44 -0.73
CA ALA A 193 -15.10 -10.80 -0.45
C ALA A 193 -13.88 -11.23 -1.27
N LEU A 194 -13.79 -10.82 -2.53
CA LEU A 194 -12.65 -11.17 -3.38
C LEU A 194 -11.35 -10.56 -2.85
N GLN A 195 -11.38 -9.30 -2.43
CA GLN A 195 -10.23 -8.62 -1.83
C GLN A 195 -9.85 -9.23 -0.49
N GLY A 196 -10.85 -9.52 0.37
CA GLY A 196 -10.62 -10.05 1.72
C GLY A 196 -10.18 -11.51 1.75
N ALA A 197 -10.50 -12.31 0.72
CA ALA A 197 -10.10 -13.72 0.64
C ALA A 197 -8.67 -13.91 0.11
N ALA A 198 -8.18 -13.00 -0.73
CA ALA A 198 -6.81 -13.04 -1.23
C ALA A 198 -5.81 -12.60 -0.14
N ASP A 199 -4.61 -13.16 -0.18
CA ASP A 199 -3.49 -12.76 0.69
C ASP A 199 -2.87 -11.47 0.20
N THR A 200 -2.78 -11.32 -1.12
CA THR A 200 -2.22 -10.14 -1.77
C THR A 200 -3.13 -9.66 -2.90
N ASN A 201 -3.31 -8.36 -3.02
CA ASN A 201 -4.09 -7.72 -4.07
C ASN A 201 -3.19 -6.80 -4.89
N TRP A 202 -3.22 -6.99 -6.20
CA TRP A 202 -2.59 -6.15 -7.20
C TRP A 202 -3.66 -5.44 -8.02
N ASN A 203 -3.58 -4.13 -8.15
CA ASN A 203 -4.46 -3.37 -9.04
C ASN A 203 -3.64 -2.59 -10.07
N LEU A 204 -3.77 -2.96 -11.34
CA LEU A 204 -3.10 -2.30 -12.46
C LEU A 204 -4.03 -1.26 -13.08
N ARG A 205 -3.69 0.03 -12.97
CA ARG A 205 -4.43 1.17 -13.53
C ARG A 205 -3.54 2.00 -14.44
N LYS A 206 -4.07 2.41 -15.58
CA LYS A 206 -3.39 3.40 -16.44
C LYS A 206 -3.70 4.81 -15.96
N ASP A 207 -2.71 5.69 -16.06
CA ASP A 207 -2.89 7.11 -15.76
C ASP A 207 -3.90 7.75 -16.72
N THR A 208 -3.81 7.39 -17.99
CA THR A 208 -4.76 7.82 -19.02
C THR A 208 -5.10 6.68 -19.98
N ARG A 209 -6.27 6.74 -20.61
CA ARG A 209 -6.76 5.67 -21.50
C ARG A 209 -5.76 5.30 -22.62
N PHE A 210 -5.03 6.25 -23.16
CA PHE A 210 -4.08 6.05 -24.25
C PHE A 210 -2.61 6.20 -23.81
N GLY A 211 -2.39 6.44 -22.51
CA GLY A 211 -1.05 6.62 -21.95
C GLY A 211 -0.20 5.33 -21.97
N THR A 212 1.11 5.54 -21.89
CA THR A 212 2.10 4.47 -21.72
C THR A 212 2.41 4.20 -20.27
N MET A 213 1.94 5.05 -19.36
CA MET A 213 2.17 4.92 -17.91
C MET A 213 1.01 4.19 -17.23
N ALA A 214 1.34 3.40 -16.24
CA ALA A 214 0.38 2.74 -15.35
C ALA A 214 0.93 2.67 -13.93
N MET A 215 0.02 2.58 -12.97
CA MET A 215 0.33 2.31 -11.58
C MET A 215 -0.10 0.88 -11.25
N LEU A 216 0.80 0.09 -10.69
CA LEU A 216 0.50 -1.18 -10.06
C LEU A 216 0.51 -0.98 -8.55
N SER A 217 -0.68 -0.90 -7.95
CA SER A 217 -0.84 -0.83 -6.50
C SER A 217 -0.87 -2.24 -5.92
N ILE A 218 -0.12 -2.47 -4.86
CA ILE A 218 0.06 -3.76 -4.19
C ILE A 218 -0.27 -3.58 -2.71
N THR A 219 -1.09 -4.46 -2.16
CA THR A 219 -1.38 -4.55 -0.73
C THR A 219 -1.63 -6.00 -0.34
N GLY A 220 -1.28 -6.40 0.87
CA GLY A 220 -1.46 -7.78 1.33
C GLY A 220 -1.32 -7.93 2.83
N ARG A 221 -1.49 -9.17 3.32
CA ARG A 221 -1.30 -9.51 4.73
C ARG A 221 0.18 -9.53 5.11
N ASP A 222 1.01 -10.06 4.20
CA ASP A 222 2.44 -10.27 4.38
C ASP A 222 3.28 -9.40 3.44
N VAL A 223 2.65 -8.39 2.81
CA VAL A 223 3.30 -7.43 1.90
C VAL A 223 2.89 -6.03 2.29
N GLU A 224 3.86 -5.19 2.58
CA GLU A 224 3.62 -3.76 2.80
C GLU A 224 3.02 -3.10 1.56
N GLU A 225 2.17 -2.10 1.79
CA GLU A 225 1.57 -1.33 0.69
C GLU A 225 2.67 -0.69 -0.16
N LYS A 226 2.63 -0.96 -1.47
CA LYS A 226 3.58 -0.44 -2.47
C LYS A 226 2.85 -0.03 -3.73
N GLN A 227 3.44 0.94 -4.43
CA GLN A 227 3.02 1.29 -5.78
C GLN A 227 4.23 1.27 -6.71
N LEU A 228 4.10 0.55 -7.83
CA LEU A 228 5.10 0.54 -8.88
C LEU A 228 4.59 1.40 -10.03
N ARG A 229 5.33 2.46 -10.35
CA ARG A 229 5.08 3.26 -11.53
C ARG A 229 5.68 2.54 -12.74
N LEU A 230 4.79 2.05 -13.59
CA LEU A 230 5.15 1.21 -14.72
C LEU A 230 5.03 1.99 -16.02
N LYS A 231 6.03 1.86 -16.89
CA LYS A 231 6.01 2.38 -18.25
C LYS A 231 5.93 1.24 -19.25
N LYS A 232 5.04 1.39 -20.20
CA LYS A 232 4.87 0.40 -21.26
C LYS A 232 5.92 0.57 -22.33
N ASN A 233 6.82 -0.41 -22.43
CA ASN A 233 7.77 -0.53 -23.53
C ASN A 233 7.35 -1.69 -24.45
N GLY A 234 6.79 -1.36 -25.62
CA GLY A 234 6.19 -2.36 -26.50
C GLY A 234 5.02 -3.10 -25.83
N VAL A 235 5.25 -4.33 -25.40
CA VAL A 235 4.27 -5.20 -24.73
C VAL A 235 4.58 -5.44 -23.24
N ILE A 236 5.72 -4.98 -22.75
CA ILE A 236 6.24 -5.18 -21.40
C ILE A 236 5.92 -3.94 -20.55
N TRP A 237 5.69 -4.16 -19.25
CA TRP A 237 5.61 -3.14 -18.24
C TRP A 237 6.94 -3.07 -17.48
N GLU A 238 7.75 -2.04 -17.76
CA GLU A 238 9.00 -1.75 -17.06
C GLU A 238 8.72 -0.87 -15.84
N CYS A 239 9.38 -1.13 -14.72
CA CYS A 239 9.26 -0.33 -13.52
C CYS A 239 10.23 0.85 -13.60
N GLU A 240 9.69 2.08 -13.54
CA GLU A 240 10.48 3.31 -13.46
C GLU A 240 10.73 3.71 -12.00
N GLU A 241 9.77 3.44 -11.11
CA GLU A 241 9.83 3.87 -9.72
C GLU A 241 9.00 2.93 -8.83
N THR A 242 9.50 2.69 -7.63
CA THR A 242 8.77 1.99 -6.57
C THR A 242 8.52 2.97 -5.43
N LEU A 243 7.26 3.16 -5.06
CA LEU A 243 6.82 3.97 -3.93
C LEU A 243 6.44 3.05 -2.78
N ASP A 244 7.05 3.23 -1.63
CA ASP A 244 6.67 2.60 -0.37
C ASP A 244 5.48 3.30 0.28
N SER A 245 5.02 2.80 1.42
CA SER A 245 3.87 3.35 2.15
C SER A 245 4.06 4.81 2.53
N GLU A 246 5.28 5.21 2.89
CA GLU A 246 5.60 6.59 3.25
C GLU A 246 5.56 7.51 2.03
N ALA A 247 6.17 7.10 0.92
CA ALA A 247 6.14 7.86 -0.34
C ALA A 247 4.71 7.95 -0.92
N ILE A 248 3.91 6.88 -0.80
CA ILE A 248 2.50 6.87 -1.18
C ILE A 248 1.71 7.87 -0.34
N TRP A 249 1.87 7.81 0.99
CA TRP A 249 1.22 8.76 1.91
C TRP A 249 1.59 10.20 1.56
N ARG A 250 2.87 10.48 1.41
CA ARG A 250 3.39 11.80 1.04
C ARG A 250 2.80 12.31 -0.28
N SER A 251 2.68 11.46 -1.28
CA SER A 251 2.14 11.81 -2.60
C SER A 251 0.65 12.19 -2.58
N ARG A 252 -0.10 11.79 -1.55
CA ARG A 252 -1.53 12.13 -1.37
C ARG A 252 -1.73 13.50 -0.73
N ILE A 253 -0.70 14.02 -0.05
CA ILE A 253 -0.82 15.29 0.67
C ILE A 253 -0.62 16.45 -0.31
N PRO A 254 -1.60 17.36 -0.43
CA PRO A 254 -1.44 18.54 -1.25
C PRO A 254 -0.25 19.38 -0.78
N GLU A 255 0.58 19.85 -1.70
CA GLU A 255 1.82 20.57 -1.38
C GLU A 255 1.60 21.81 -0.49
N TRP A 256 0.46 22.47 -0.65
CA TRP A 256 0.13 23.65 0.14
C TRP A 256 -0.03 23.35 1.65
N ILE A 257 -0.39 22.12 2.03
CA ILE A 257 -0.51 21.71 3.44
C ILE A 257 0.86 21.79 4.15
N PHE A 258 1.94 21.46 3.46
CA PHE A 258 3.29 21.58 4.01
C PHE A 258 3.74 23.03 4.24
N LYS A 259 3.10 24.02 3.60
CA LYS A 259 3.37 25.44 3.84
C LYS A 259 2.71 25.95 5.13
N VAL A 260 1.72 25.24 5.67
CA VAL A 260 1.03 25.65 6.90
C VAL A 260 1.95 25.65 8.12
N PRO A 261 2.73 24.58 8.39
CA PRO A 261 3.72 24.61 9.47
C PRO A 261 4.80 25.68 9.28
N GLU A 262 5.24 25.96 8.05
CA GLU A 262 6.19 27.03 7.77
C GLU A 262 5.67 28.38 8.24
N LEU A 263 4.41 28.70 7.88
CA LEU A 263 3.74 29.91 8.33
C LEU A 263 3.70 30.00 9.86
N VAL A 264 3.39 28.90 10.55
CA VAL A 264 3.32 28.84 12.01
C VAL A 264 4.69 28.99 12.64
N LEU A 265 5.74 28.40 12.06
CA LEU A 265 7.13 28.56 12.53
C LEU A 265 7.63 30.00 12.38
N ASP A 266 7.16 30.71 11.35
CA ASP A 266 7.57 32.10 11.08
C ASP A 266 6.76 33.12 11.92
N GLN A 267 5.48 32.87 12.19
CA GLN A 267 4.59 33.81 12.86
C GLN A 267 4.20 33.42 14.29
N GLY A 268 4.63 32.24 14.76
CA GLY A 268 4.26 31.67 16.06
C GLY A 268 2.90 30.97 16.06
N HIS A 269 1.92 31.52 15.38
CA HIS A 269 0.55 30.97 15.26
C HIS A 269 -0.18 31.53 14.04
N PHE A 270 -1.28 30.87 13.69
CA PHE A 270 -2.26 31.42 12.73
C PHE A 270 -3.65 31.39 13.35
N ILE A 271 -4.39 32.48 13.24
CA ILE A 271 -5.81 32.56 13.59
C ILE A 271 -6.53 33.24 12.43
N GLY A 272 -7.54 32.58 11.88
CA GLY A 272 -8.30 33.13 10.74
C GLY A 272 -9.18 32.10 10.04
N THR A 273 -9.83 32.55 8.99
CA THR A 273 -10.62 31.73 8.08
C THR A 273 -9.69 30.99 7.11
N ILE A 274 -10.23 29.98 6.42
CA ILE A 274 -9.47 29.28 5.39
C ILE A 274 -9.05 30.21 4.23
N SER A 275 -9.88 31.21 3.90
CA SER A 275 -9.56 32.17 2.85
C SER A 275 -8.38 33.06 3.24
N GLU A 276 -8.32 33.51 4.50
CA GLU A 276 -7.20 34.28 5.05
C GLU A 276 -5.92 33.42 5.13
N LEU A 277 -6.04 32.12 5.42
CA LEU A 277 -4.92 31.19 5.38
C LEU A 277 -4.33 31.06 3.96
N LEU A 278 -5.20 30.84 2.96
CA LEU A 278 -4.77 30.73 1.57
C LEU A 278 -4.11 32.03 1.06
N GLU A 279 -4.65 33.19 1.44
CA GLU A 279 -4.08 34.49 1.12
C GLU A 279 -2.67 34.65 1.73
N LYS A 280 -2.50 34.33 3.02
CA LYS A 280 -1.17 34.36 3.67
C LYS A 280 -0.16 33.42 3.07
N LEU A 281 -0.61 32.26 2.56
CA LEU A 281 0.23 31.29 1.86
C LEU A 281 0.47 31.64 0.38
N GLY A 282 -0.16 32.71 -0.14
CA GLY A 282 -0.03 33.12 -1.54
C GLY A 282 -0.73 32.18 -2.53
N ILE A 283 -1.79 31.48 -2.11
CA ILE A 283 -2.50 30.47 -2.91
C ILE A 283 -3.80 31.08 -3.43
N THR A 284 -3.91 31.25 -4.73
CA THR A 284 -5.04 31.94 -5.39
C THR A 284 -5.94 31.03 -6.23
N ASP A 285 -5.46 29.87 -6.60
CA ASP A 285 -6.12 28.91 -7.51
C ASP A 285 -6.92 27.81 -6.77
N LEU A 286 -6.83 27.73 -5.44
CA LEU A 286 -7.53 26.78 -4.62
C LEU A 286 -8.80 27.34 -4.01
N LYS A 287 -9.93 26.65 -4.20
CA LYS A 287 -11.21 27.08 -3.63
C LYS A 287 -11.25 26.83 -2.11
N PRO A 288 -11.78 27.78 -1.28
CA PRO A 288 -11.80 27.65 0.17
C PRO A 288 -12.50 26.39 0.70
N ASN A 289 -13.55 25.92 0.04
CA ASN A 289 -14.23 24.69 0.45
C ASN A 289 -13.39 23.42 0.22
N VAL A 290 -12.58 23.38 -0.85
CA VAL A 290 -11.64 22.29 -1.11
C VAL A 290 -10.50 22.33 -0.10
N ALA A 291 -9.89 23.51 0.08
CA ALA A 291 -8.84 23.70 1.08
C ALA A 291 -9.28 23.35 2.50
N SER A 292 -10.52 23.70 2.90
CA SER A 292 -11.05 23.33 4.21
C SER A 292 -11.18 21.82 4.40
N LYS A 293 -11.56 21.09 3.34
CA LYS A 293 -11.62 19.62 3.36
C LYS A 293 -10.22 19.02 3.49
N GLU A 294 -9.30 19.43 2.61
CA GLU A 294 -7.92 18.94 2.61
C GLU A 294 -7.20 19.24 3.92
N LEU A 295 -7.37 20.47 4.47
CA LEU A 295 -6.80 20.83 5.76
C LEU A 295 -7.36 19.94 6.89
N SER A 296 -8.66 19.64 6.89
CA SER A 296 -9.26 18.75 7.89
C SER A 296 -8.78 17.29 7.75
N GLU A 297 -8.43 16.87 6.55
CA GLU A 297 -7.96 15.51 6.26
C GLU A 297 -6.48 15.31 6.65
N PHE A 298 -5.62 16.23 6.28
CA PHE A 298 -4.17 16.03 6.36
C PHE A 298 -3.44 16.83 7.44
N ALA A 299 -4.08 17.89 8.00
CA ALA A 299 -3.37 18.80 8.91
C ALA A 299 -2.80 18.11 10.15
N ASN A 300 -3.53 17.20 10.77
CA ASN A 300 -3.05 16.49 11.96
C ASN A 300 -1.83 15.63 11.66
N ASP A 301 -1.78 14.98 10.49
CA ASP A 301 -0.67 14.11 10.10
C ASP A 301 0.63 14.90 9.90
N ILE A 302 0.51 16.18 9.51
CA ILE A 302 1.66 17.08 9.32
C ILE A 302 1.99 17.89 10.58
N LEU A 303 0.99 18.37 11.30
CA LEU A 303 1.19 19.27 12.43
C LEU A 303 1.58 18.55 13.72
N ALA A 304 0.94 17.40 14.03
CA ALA A 304 1.18 16.69 15.27
C ALA A 304 2.65 16.21 15.44
N PRO A 305 3.32 15.69 14.42
CA PRO A 305 4.75 15.37 14.51
C PRO A 305 5.65 16.55 14.79
N LEU A 306 5.20 17.78 14.51
CA LEU A 306 5.93 19.03 14.73
C LEU A 306 5.56 19.71 16.05
N ASP A 307 4.85 19.01 16.94
CA ASP A 307 4.31 19.55 18.19
C ASP A 307 3.38 20.77 17.97
N MET A 308 2.65 20.76 16.86
CA MET A 308 1.66 21.75 16.52
C MET A 308 0.25 21.17 16.67
N GLU A 309 -0.71 22.04 16.86
CA GLU A 309 -2.13 21.68 16.94
C GLU A 309 -2.99 22.59 16.07
N ILE A 310 -4.09 22.03 15.59
CA ILE A 310 -5.13 22.76 14.87
C ILE A 310 -6.45 22.63 15.61
N MET A 311 -7.09 23.74 15.84
CA MET A 311 -8.44 23.82 16.39
C MET A 311 -9.32 24.61 15.44
N SER A 312 -10.61 24.30 15.36
CA SER A 312 -11.54 25.08 14.54
C SER A 312 -12.83 25.32 15.30
N HIS A 313 -13.34 26.54 15.17
CA HIS A 313 -14.64 26.92 15.70
C HIS A 313 -15.52 27.49 14.60
N ARG A 314 -16.83 27.14 14.61
CA ARG A 314 -17.79 27.61 13.62
C ARG A 314 -18.61 28.76 14.21
N TYR A 315 -18.39 29.94 13.72
CA TYR A 315 -19.26 31.12 13.99
C TYR A 315 -20.44 31.16 13.01
N SER A 316 -21.42 32.00 13.28
CA SER A 316 -22.58 32.17 12.39
C SER A 316 -22.24 32.63 10.98
N TYR A 317 -21.13 33.33 10.80
CA TYR A 317 -20.67 33.90 9.53
C TYR A 317 -19.50 33.16 8.88
N ALA A 318 -18.67 32.41 9.65
CA ALA A 318 -17.52 31.67 9.10
C ALA A 318 -17.01 30.62 10.08
N ARG A 319 -16.21 29.67 9.56
CA ARG A 319 -15.37 28.79 10.39
C ARG A 319 -14.00 29.43 10.52
N LYS A 320 -13.50 29.62 11.75
CA LYS A 320 -12.12 30.03 12.00
C LYS A 320 -11.27 28.87 12.46
N TYR A 321 -10.03 28.92 12.11
CA TYR A 321 -8.99 27.95 12.49
C TYR A 321 -7.96 28.65 13.35
N MET A 322 -7.50 27.97 14.42
CA MET A 322 -6.33 28.33 15.20
C MET A 322 -5.29 27.22 15.00
N ILE A 323 -4.11 27.58 14.55
CA ILE A 323 -2.99 26.67 14.35
C ILE A 323 -1.81 27.25 15.13
N ARG A 324 -1.24 26.47 16.05
CA ARG A 324 -0.16 26.93 16.95
C ARG A 324 0.75 25.78 17.38
N ILE A 325 1.90 26.12 17.93
CA ILE A 325 2.79 25.19 18.62
C ILE A 325 2.18 24.84 19.98
N LYS A 326 2.14 23.56 20.35
CA LYS A 326 1.68 23.06 21.66
C LYS A 326 2.62 23.56 22.77
N ASN A 327 2.05 23.83 23.96
CA ASN A 327 2.79 24.08 25.20
C ASN A 327 3.67 25.34 25.26
N GLY A 328 3.23 26.45 24.68
CA GLY A 328 3.83 27.76 25.01
C GLY A 328 5.37 27.84 24.87
N TYR A 329 5.95 26.97 24.06
CA TYR A 329 7.35 27.07 23.71
C TYR A 329 7.58 28.39 23.01
N ASP A 330 8.52 29.17 23.53
CA ASP A 330 8.91 30.42 22.90
C ASP A 330 9.22 30.14 21.42
N ALA A 331 8.45 30.78 20.52
CA ALA A 331 8.72 30.72 19.08
C ALA A 331 10.14 31.21 18.72
N HIS A 332 10.89 31.68 19.70
CA HIS A 332 12.23 32.25 19.63
C HIS A 332 13.35 31.27 19.98
N ASP A 333 13.09 29.99 20.34
CA ASP A 333 14.15 29.00 20.42
C ASP A 333 14.54 28.55 19.01
N GLU A 334 15.58 29.16 18.48
CA GLU A 334 16.12 28.89 17.13
C GLU A 334 16.47 27.40 16.91
N ASN A 335 16.90 26.69 17.96
CA ASN A 335 17.24 25.28 17.87
C ASN A 335 16.00 24.38 17.67
N ASP A 336 14.93 24.68 18.39
CA ASP A 336 13.69 23.93 18.26
C ASP A 336 12.97 24.24 16.92
N ALA A 337 13.00 25.49 16.50
CA ALA A 337 12.50 25.89 15.19
C ALA A 337 13.31 25.20 14.06
N LYS A 338 14.62 25.10 14.19
CA LYS A 338 15.47 24.40 13.24
C LYS A 338 15.15 22.91 13.16
N LYS A 339 15.02 22.22 14.30
CA LYS A 339 14.63 20.80 14.35
C LYS A 339 13.27 20.54 13.69
N ARG A 340 12.29 21.42 13.92
CA ARG A 340 10.97 21.31 13.28
C ARG A 340 11.03 21.52 11.77
N ARG A 341 11.85 22.47 11.29
CA ARG A 341 12.08 22.69 9.86
C ARG A 341 12.77 21.48 9.21
N GLU A 342 13.79 20.91 9.86
CA GLU A 342 14.46 19.70 9.38
C GLU A 342 13.49 18.52 9.30
N LYS A 343 12.64 18.33 10.31
CA LYS A 343 11.61 17.29 10.32
C LYS A 343 10.56 17.51 9.24
N LEU A 344 10.14 18.75 9.03
CA LEU A 344 9.21 19.11 7.95
C LEU A 344 9.81 18.83 6.57
N ALA A 345 11.07 19.17 6.36
CA ALA A 345 11.79 18.89 5.12
C ALA A 345 11.90 17.38 4.86
N ALA A 346 12.18 16.58 5.90
CA ALA A 346 12.18 15.12 5.79
C ALA A 346 10.77 14.58 5.43
N MET A 347 9.71 15.09 6.05
CA MET A 347 8.32 14.71 5.74
C MET A 347 7.92 15.10 4.31
N ARG A 348 8.49 16.18 3.77
CA ARG A 348 8.29 16.61 2.37
C ARG A 348 9.11 15.78 1.38
N GLY A 349 10.14 15.08 1.85
CA GLY A 349 11.06 14.31 1.02
C GLY A 349 12.22 15.13 0.45
N ASP A 350 12.43 16.32 0.99
CA ASP A 350 13.58 17.13 0.64
C ASP A 350 14.85 16.49 1.23
N THR A 351 15.81 16.14 0.40
CA THR A 351 17.10 15.63 0.88
C THR A 351 17.81 16.73 1.66
N VAL A 352 17.85 16.59 2.99
CA VAL A 352 18.70 17.41 3.84
C VAL A 352 20.15 17.02 3.55
N THR A 353 20.84 17.77 2.71
CA THR A 353 22.29 17.67 2.57
C THR A 353 22.91 18.23 3.85
N SER A 354 23.11 17.36 4.84
CA SER A 354 23.97 17.67 5.97
C SER A 354 25.40 17.81 5.44
N ALA A 355 25.95 19.02 5.55
CA ALA A 355 27.38 19.23 5.36
C ALA A 355 28.14 18.36 6.36
N PRO A 356 29.30 17.76 5.98
CA PRO A 356 30.04 16.90 6.88
C PRO A 356 30.63 17.73 8.03
N GLU A 357 30.21 17.41 9.26
CA GLU A 357 30.91 17.85 10.47
C GLU A 357 32.33 17.30 10.44
N LYS A 358 33.27 18.20 10.57
CA LYS A 358 34.69 17.86 10.72
C LYS A 358 34.87 17.03 11.99
N ALA A 359 35.37 15.82 11.83
CA ALA A 359 35.84 14.99 12.92
C ALA A 359 37.02 15.68 13.61
N GLU A 360 36.84 16.18 14.82
CA GLU A 360 37.92 16.40 15.76
C GLU A 360 38.12 15.14 16.61
N ASN A 361 39.31 14.55 16.41
CA ASN A 361 39.86 13.52 17.27
C ASN A 361 40.07 14.06 18.67
N ASP A 362 39.56 13.39 19.68
CA ASP A 362 40.31 13.20 20.93
C ASP A 362 39.88 11.92 21.65
N SER A 363 40.89 11.17 22.04
CA SER A 363 40.84 9.86 22.69
C SER A 363 40.82 9.96 24.23
N PRO A 364 40.71 8.86 24.98
CA PRO A 364 39.76 8.72 26.09
C PRO A 364 40.42 8.82 27.50
N ALA A 365 39.61 9.13 28.49
CA ALA A 365 40.01 8.88 29.91
C ALA A 365 38.80 8.52 30.78
N SER A 366 38.84 7.27 31.20
CA SER A 366 38.53 6.63 32.50
C SER A 366 37.45 7.18 33.45
N LEU A 367 36.51 6.31 33.75
CA LEU A 367 35.94 5.83 35.04
C LEU A 367 35.69 6.83 36.20
N SER A 368 34.41 6.94 36.64
CA SER A 368 34.00 6.48 37.97
C SER A 368 32.48 6.65 38.22
N GLU A 369 31.95 5.66 38.87
CA GLU A 369 30.58 5.52 39.41
C GLU A 369 30.24 6.64 40.40
N THR A 370 28.96 7.07 40.40
CA THR A 370 28.18 7.10 41.66
C THR A 370 26.68 7.39 41.32
N ALA A 371 25.87 6.54 41.92
CA ALA A 371 24.42 6.64 41.94
C ALA A 371 23.94 7.79 42.82
N SER A 372 22.90 8.50 42.37
CA SER A 372 21.86 9.05 43.25
C SER A 372 20.68 9.53 42.44
N SER A 373 19.51 8.93 42.67
CA SER A 373 18.20 9.36 42.19
C SER A 373 17.80 10.68 42.86
N PRO A 374 17.12 11.57 42.15
CA PRO A 374 16.21 12.50 42.82
C PRO A 374 14.76 12.23 42.40
N SER A 375 13.94 12.28 43.42
CA SER A 375 12.49 12.31 43.53
C SER A 375 11.77 13.20 42.53
N LEU A 376 10.64 12.68 42.05
CA LEU A 376 9.57 13.37 41.29
C LEU A 376 8.98 14.54 42.09
N PRO A 377 8.75 15.68 41.47
CA PRO A 377 7.79 16.65 42.01
C PRO A 377 6.40 16.43 41.40
N SER A 378 5.45 16.56 42.28
CA SER A 378 3.99 16.48 42.11
C SER A 378 3.45 17.38 41.00
N SER A 379 2.42 16.86 40.31
CA SER A 379 1.57 17.52 39.34
C SER A 379 1.01 18.86 39.85
N PRO A 380 0.99 19.88 39.02
CA PRO A 380 0.06 21.00 39.23
C PRO A 380 -1.29 20.71 38.56
N ALA A 381 -2.29 21.28 39.21
CA ALA A 381 -3.70 21.10 39.04
C ALA A 381 -4.24 21.38 37.62
N ASP A 382 -5.29 20.63 37.34
CA ASP A 382 -6.35 20.75 36.37
C ASP A 382 -6.85 22.20 36.26
N ASP A 383 -6.39 22.95 35.27
CA ASP A 383 -6.97 24.23 34.88
C ASP A 383 -8.07 23.97 33.86
N GLY A 384 -9.30 23.94 34.42
CA GLY A 384 -10.55 23.67 33.74
C GLY A 384 -10.73 24.45 32.44
N PHE A 385 -10.73 23.74 31.37
CA PHE A 385 -11.33 24.19 30.11
C PHE A 385 -12.85 24.18 30.30
N ARG A 386 -13.42 25.39 30.50
CA ARG A 386 -14.85 25.60 30.48
C ARG A 386 -15.35 25.47 29.06
N GLU A 387 -16.28 24.56 28.79
CA GLU A 387 -17.06 24.59 27.55
C GLU A 387 -17.74 25.96 27.44
N LEU A 388 -17.31 26.77 26.48
CA LEU A 388 -17.88 28.06 26.20
C LEU A 388 -19.23 27.86 25.51
N GLY A 389 -20.27 28.47 26.08
CA GLY A 389 -21.61 28.55 25.51
C GLY A 389 -21.63 29.30 24.17
N PRO A 390 -22.76 29.23 23.44
CA PRO A 390 -22.86 29.80 22.09
C PRO A 390 -22.74 31.32 22.00
N ASP A 391 -22.69 32.04 23.14
CA ASP A 391 -22.65 33.52 23.23
C ASP A 391 -21.39 34.07 23.93
N ASP A 392 -20.42 33.22 24.26
CA ASP A 392 -19.20 33.72 24.90
C ASP A 392 -18.21 34.23 23.81
N ASP A 393 -18.09 35.56 23.75
CA ASP A 393 -17.00 36.21 23.02
C ASP A 393 -15.69 35.89 23.71
N ILE A 394 -14.83 35.14 23.06
CA ILE A 394 -13.44 34.92 23.51
C ILE A 394 -12.70 36.24 23.29
N PRO A 395 -12.25 36.94 24.32
CA PRO A 395 -11.35 38.07 24.15
C PRO A 395 -10.00 37.50 23.74
N PHE A 396 -9.67 37.60 22.45
CA PHE A 396 -8.29 37.45 21.97
C PHE A 396 -7.57 38.78 22.25
N ASP A 397 -7.21 39.01 23.49
CA ASP A 397 -6.20 40.00 23.82
C ASP A 397 -4.84 39.33 23.86
N ILE A 398 -3.90 39.93 23.16
CA ILE A 398 -2.54 39.67 22.71
C ILE A 398 -1.63 39.02 23.78
#